data_fbad6ff5c6e940247e87ad2cdb103b4a
#
_entry.id   fbad6ff5c6e940247e87ad2cdb103b4a
#
_cell.length_a   1.000
_cell.length_b   1.000
_cell.length_c   1.000
_cell.angle_alpha   90.00
_cell.angle_beta   90.00
_cell.angle_gamma   90.00
#
_symmetry.space_group_name_H-M   'P 1'
#
loop_
_entity.id
_entity.type
_entity.pdbx_description
1 polymer ?
#
loop_
_entity_poly.entity_id
_entity_poly.type
_entity_poly.pdbx_seq_one_letter_code
_entity_poly.pdbx_strand_id
1 'polypeptide(L)'
;IKAVEHMIEPMDVSHLLFLQGLRRLLPARLFKWMLHRASRNTPYLGFVIEPYSLFLFFRLADIERAKAMLPPRYELARARIFADDTPEYYFGVGNLFTRASTFWGARQESYLIATDRETGLLSWIFIGILSNTVRALPTTGIGAPNSRGAVFTTNSRGEVLLDFTEDGTGRRLALNGRITNGTRRALHEPLWLLGNTSVAHSMELAGGDDDPFAVVFDPAEVDYALEIPTEDISIVENTLFPGLAEPELARVICFPYAQHYIADSPGCRTVVTDRADMIQKYSALRDRSKHRTFSSRTIKIEIAVGAAVLAAITTLLVVLL
;
A
#
# COMPACT_ATOMS: atom_id res chain seq x y z
N ILE A 1 13.12 -13.39 3.41
CA ILE A 1 12.74 -12.59 4.57
C ILE A 1 13.75 -11.47 4.77
N LYS A 2 14.99 -11.78 5.10
CA LYS A 2 16.00 -10.74 5.36
C LYS A 2 16.26 -9.76 4.20
N ALA A 3 16.08 -10.19 2.95
CA ALA A 3 16.29 -9.33 1.80
C ALA A 3 15.23 -8.24 1.68
N VAL A 4 13.97 -8.53 2.02
CA VAL A 4 12.86 -7.57 1.97
C VAL A 4 12.91 -6.61 3.15
N GLU A 5 13.21 -7.11 4.35
CA GLU A 5 13.29 -6.30 5.56
C GLU A 5 14.36 -5.19 5.51
N HIS A 6 15.38 -5.36 4.67
CA HIS A 6 16.50 -4.42 4.55
C HIS A 6 16.50 -3.63 3.22
N MET A 7 15.42 -3.68 2.45
CA MET A 7 15.34 -2.95 1.17
C MET A 7 15.30 -1.44 1.33
N ILE A 8 14.81 -0.95 2.46
CA ILE A 8 14.84 0.47 2.80
C ILE A 8 15.80 0.66 3.96
N GLU A 9 16.93 1.31 3.68
CA GLU A 9 17.85 1.70 4.73
C GLU A 9 17.42 3.03 5.39
N PRO A 10 17.79 3.27 6.69
CA PRO A 10 17.51 4.52 7.40
C PRO A 10 17.89 5.79 6.62
N MET A 11 18.98 5.71 5.89
CA MET A 11 19.47 6.83 5.07
C MET A 11 18.60 7.09 3.86
N ASP A 12 17.98 6.05 3.27
CA ASP A 12 17.06 6.18 2.12
C ASP A 12 15.80 6.96 2.51
N VAL A 13 15.27 6.75 3.71
CA VAL A 13 14.11 7.52 4.20
C VAL A 13 14.46 8.99 4.38
N SER A 14 15.65 9.29 4.90
CA SER A 14 16.10 10.68 5.05
C SER A 14 16.24 11.37 3.70
N HIS A 15 16.74 10.67 2.67
CA HIS A 15 16.81 11.18 1.31
C HIS A 15 15.43 11.43 0.70
N LEU A 16 14.51 10.49 0.87
CA LEU A 16 13.15 10.62 0.38
C LEU A 16 12.42 11.79 1.06
N LEU A 17 12.63 12.00 2.36
CA LEU A 17 12.10 13.16 3.08
C LEU A 17 12.71 14.48 2.58
N PHE A 18 14.01 14.49 2.28
CA PHE A 18 14.68 15.64 1.69
C PHE A 18 14.16 15.94 0.28
N LEU A 19 14.02 14.92 -0.57
CA LEU A 19 13.43 15.04 -1.90
C LEU A 19 12.00 15.54 -1.85
N GLN A 20 11.23 15.12 -0.85
CA GLN A 20 9.87 15.60 -0.64
C GLN A 20 9.82 17.09 -0.21
N GLY A 21 10.81 17.55 0.56
CA GLY A 21 11.01 18.98 0.83
C GLY A 21 11.24 19.76 -0.46
N LEU A 22 12.02 19.22 -1.40
CA LEU A 22 12.28 19.80 -2.72
C LEU A 22 11.02 19.82 -3.63
N ARG A 23 10.06 18.92 -3.41
CA ARG A 23 8.79 18.90 -4.16
C ARG A 23 8.07 20.25 -4.15
N ARG A 24 8.19 21.01 -3.06
CA ARG A 24 7.59 22.35 -2.96
C ARG A 24 8.30 23.40 -3.82
N LEU A 25 9.54 23.13 -4.20
CA LEU A 25 10.39 24.04 -4.96
C LEU A 25 10.53 23.65 -6.44
N LEU A 26 10.21 22.40 -6.78
CA LEU A 26 10.36 21.86 -8.14
C LEU A 26 9.00 21.78 -8.83
N PRO A 27 8.94 22.06 -10.15
CA PRO A 27 7.75 21.78 -10.96
C PRO A 27 7.40 20.29 -10.85
N ALA A 28 6.10 19.98 -10.68
CA ALA A 28 5.62 18.61 -10.48
C ALA A 28 6.10 17.62 -11.55
N ARG A 29 6.17 18.05 -12.83
CA ARG A 29 6.68 17.24 -13.95
C ARG A 29 8.15 16.87 -13.79
N LEU A 30 8.98 17.80 -13.31
CA LEU A 30 10.41 17.54 -13.11
C LEU A 30 10.62 16.60 -11.92
N PHE A 31 9.90 16.82 -10.84
CA PHE A 31 9.95 15.94 -9.66
C PHE A 31 9.52 14.51 -10.01
N LYS A 32 8.42 14.35 -10.74
CA LYS A 32 7.94 13.06 -11.24
C LYS A 32 8.99 12.38 -12.13
N TRP A 33 9.56 13.10 -13.07
CA TRP A 33 10.63 12.57 -13.93
C TRP A 33 11.84 12.10 -13.12
N MET A 34 12.23 12.84 -12.09
CA MET A 34 13.34 12.44 -11.19
C MET A 34 13.01 11.16 -10.43
N LEU A 35 11.79 11.04 -9.89
CA LEU A 35 11.34 9.82 -9.21
C LEU A 35 11.36 8.60 -10.14
N HIS A 36 10.77 8.72 -11.32
CA HIS A 36 10.76 7.65 -12.32
C HIS A 36 12.17 7.24 -12.72
N ARG A 37 13.07 8.21 -12.89
CA ARG A 37 14.47 7.91 -13.24
C ARG A 37 15.23 7.23 -12.10
N ALA A 38 15.03 7.65 -10.87
CA ALA A 38 15.66 7.07 -9.69
C ALA A 38 15.20 5.64 -9.42
N SER A 39 13.93 5.32 -9.73
CA SER A 39 13.32 4.02 -9.44
C SER A 39 13.34 3.04 -10.61
N ARG A 40 13.86 3.41 -11.77
CA ARG A 40 13.70 2.69 -13.06
C ARG A 40 14.22 1.25 -13.07
N ASN A 41 15.16 0.91 -12.24
CA ASN A 41 15.84 -0.40 -12.26
C ASN A 41 15.81 -1.12 -10.92
N THR A 42 15.03 -0.66 -9.95
CA THR A 42 15.03 -1.22 -8.60
C THR A 42 13.62 -1.27 -8.06
N PRO A 43 13.27 -2.30 -7.27
CA PRO A 43 12.04 -2.31 -6.52
C PRO A 43 11.92 -1.01 -5.73
N TYR A 44 10.72 -0.45 -5.72
CA TYR A 44 10.47 0.82 -5.06
C TYR A 44 10.57 0.68 -3.54
N LEU A 45 9.97 -0.38 -3.02
CA LEU A 45 9.82 -0.59 -1.59
C LEU A 45 9.63 -2.07 -1.27
N GLY A 46 10.32 -2.56 -0.25
CA GLY A 46 10.00 -3.84 0.39
C GLY A 46 9.47 -3.58 1.80
N PHE A 47 8.45 -4.30 2.19
CA PHE A 47 7.90 -4.21 3.53
C PHE A 47 7.28 -5.53 4.00
N VAL A 48 7.19 -5.65 5.32
CA VAL A 48 6.55 -6.77 5.99
C VAL A 48 5.27 -6.28 6.64
N ILE A 49 4.20 -7.01 6.43
CA ILE A 49 3.00 -6.89 7.24
C ILE A 49 3.12 -7.89 8.37
N GLU A 50 2.99 -7.42 9.60
CA GLU A 50 3.06 -8.27 10.78
C GLU A 50 1.86 -9.24 10.85
N PRO A 51 2.01 -10.38 11.54
CA PRO A 51 0.91 -11.31 11.77
C PRO A 51 -0.33 -10.64 12.33
N TYR A 52 -1.47 -11.23 12.05
CA TYR A 52 -2.80 -10.79 12.48
C TYR A 52 -3.32 -9.52 11.78
N SER A 53 -2.84 -9.23 10.57
CA SER A 53 -3.51 -8.23 9.72
C SER A 53 -4.97 -8.61 9.52
N LEU A 54 -5.85 -7.59 9.56
CA LEU A 54 -7.30 -7.76 9.56
C LEU A 54 -7.92 -7.02 8.37
N PHE A 55 -8.61 -7.76 7.50
CA PHE A 55 -9.36 -7.20 6.40
C PHE A 55 -10.86 -7.29 6.67
N LEU A 56 -11.53 -6.17 6.56
CA LEU A 56 -12.96 -6.02 6.70
C LEU A 56 -13.57 -5.80 5.33
N PHE A 57 -14.61 -6.53 5.00
CA PHE A 57 -15.34 -6.35 3.75
C PHE A 57 -16.80 -6.03 4.04
N PHE A 58 -17.25 -4.96 3.42
CA PHE A 58 -18.63 -4.49 3.45
C PHE A 58 -19.22 -4.62 2.05
N ARG A 59 -20.50 -4.97 1.91
CA ARG A 59 -21.15 -4.89 0.61
C ARG A 59 -21.29 -3.44 0.18
N LEU A 60 -21.10 -3.17 -1.11
CA LEU A 60 -21.34 -1.83 -1.64
C LEU A 60 -22.84 -1.52 -1.65
N ALA A 61 -23.22 -0.39 -1.07
CA ALA A 61 -24.58 0.14 -1.11
C ALA A 61 -24.79 1.08 -2.31
N ASP A 62 -23.79 1.91 -2.63
CA ASP A 62 -23.81 2.86 -3.74
C ASP A 62 -22.84 2.44 -4.84
N ILE A 63 -23.34 1.59 -5.74
CA ILE A 63 -22.56 1.04 -6.86
C ILE A 63 -22.14 2.14 -7.85
N GLU A 64 -22.99 3.12 -8.13
CA GLU A 64 -22.69 4.17 -9.11
C GLU A 64 -21.63 5.13 -8.57
N ARG A 65 -21.68 5.45 -7.29
CA ARG A 65 -20.62 6.21 -6.63
C ARG A 65 -19.31 5.43 -6.64
N ALA A 66 -19.33 4.12 -6.35
CA ALA A 66 -18.13 3.29 -6.41
C ALA A 66 -17.51 3.27 -7.81
N LYS A 67 -18.33 3.14 -8.87
CA LYS A 67 -17.87 3.23 -10.26
C LYS A 67 -17.25 4.59 -10.58
N ALA A 68 -17.85 5.67 -10.12
CA ALA A 68 -17.34 7.03 -10.33
C ALA A 68 -15.99 7.30 -9.61
N MET A 69 -15.65 6.50 -8.61
CA MET A 69 -14.37 6.58 -7.90
C MET A 69 -13.25 5.81 -8.61
N LEU A 70 -13.52 5.08 -9.68
CA LEU A 70 -12.51 4.28 -10.38
C LEU A 70 -11.85 5.08 -11.51
N PRO A 71 -10.55 4.84 -11.77
CA PRO A 71 -9.91 5.33 -12.98
C PRO A 71 -10.58 4.76 -14.23
N PRO A 72 -10.57 5.46 -15.37
CA PRO A 72 -11.26 5.04 -16.61
C PRO A 72 -10.86 3.65 -17.14
N ARG A 73 -9.64 3.21 -16.83
CA ARG A 73 -9.12 1.90 -17.21
C ARG A 73 -9.79 0.74 -16.47
N TYR A 74 -10.36 1.01 -15.28
CA TYR A 74 -10.84 -0.01 -14.37
C TYR A 74 -12.36 -0.05 -14.34
N GLU A 75 -12.91 -1.26 -14.21
CA GLU A 75 -14.34 -1.50 -14.09
C GLU A 75 -14.63 -2.19 -12.76
N LEU A 76 -15.64 -1.70 -12.03
CA LEU A 76 -16.02 -2.27 -10.74
C LEU A 76 -16.35 -3.76 -10.90
N ALA A 77 -15.73 -4.61 -10.09
CA ALA A 77 -15.85 -6.06 -10.22
C ALA A 77 -16.52 -6.68 -9.00
N ARG A 78 -17.31 -7.73 -9.27
CA ARG A 78 -17.70 -8.68 -8.22
C ARG A 78 -16.50 -9.59 -7.93
N ALA A 79 -16.21 -9.78 -6.66
CA ALA A 79 -15.08 -10.58 -6.24
C ALA A 79 -15.52 -11.68 -5.27
N ARG A 80 -14.78 -12.77 -5.28
CA ARG A 80 -14.80 -13.79 -4.23
C ARG A 80 -13.65 -13.48 -3.29
N ILE A 81 -13.89 -13.56 -2.01
CA ILE A 81 -12.85 -13.39 -1.00
C ILE A 81 -12.17 -14.74 -0.75
N PHE A 82 -12.96 -15.77 -0.53
CA PHE A 82 -12.50 -17.16 -0.48
C PHE A 82 -12.85 -17.90 -1.77
N ALA A 83 -12.20 -19.02 -2.01
CA ALA A 83 -12.32 -19.77 -3.26
C ALA A 83 -13.75 -20.24 -3.55
N ASP A 84 -14.52 -20.55 -2.52
CA ASP A 84 -15.88 -21.07 -2.56
C ASP A 84 -16.97 -20.01 -2.31
N ASP A 85 -16.60 -18.71 -2.19
CA ASP A 85 -17.58 -17.63 -2.01
C ASP A 85 -18.40 -17.36 -3.28
N THR A 86 -19.58 -16.80 -3.10
CA THR A 86 -20.34 -16.16 -4.17
C THR A 86 -19.75 -14.78 -4.46
N PRO A 87 -19.53 -14.40 -5.73
CA PRO A 87 -18.96 -13.09 -6.07
C PRO A 87 -19.93 -11.96 -5.71
N GLU A 88 -19.41 -10.95 -5.00
CA GLU A 88 -20.15 -9.76 -4.56
C GLU A 88 -19.36 -8.49 -4.83
N TYR A 89 -20.01 -7.32 -4.79
CA TYR A 89 -19.32 -6.04 -4.79
C TYR A 89 -18.93 -5.66 -3.38
N TYR A 90 -17.63 -5.44 -3.16
CA TYR A 90 -17.10 -5.12 -1.85
C TYR A 90 -16.40 -3.76 -1.79
N PHE A 91 -16.59 -3.09 -0.67
CA PHE A 91 -15.69 -2.12 -0.11
C PHE A 91 -14.81 -2.83 0.92
N GLY A 92 -13.51 -2.83 0.69
CA GLY A 92 -12.54 -3.49 1.55
C GLY A 92 -11.77 -2.49 2.41
N VAL A 93 -11.50 -2.85 3.67
CA VAL A 93 -10.64 -2.09 4.58
C VAL A 93 -9.60 -3.01 5.17
N GLY A 94 -8.35 -2.89 4.73
CA GLY A 94 -7.20 -3.61 5.26
C GLY A 94 -6.58 -2.85 6.43
N ASN A 95 -6.42 -3.52 7.55
CA ASN A 95 -5.80 -2.98 8.76
C ASN A 95 -4.54 -3.78 9.04
N LEU A 96 -3.40 -3.09 9.01
CA LEU A 96 -2.09 -3.69 8.93
C LEU A 96 -1.17 -3.04 9.95
N PHE A 97 -0.24 -3.82 10.45
CA PHE A 97 0.95 -3.30 11.08
C PHE A 97 2.11 -3.49 10.11
N THR A 98 2.58 -2.41 9.52
CA THR A 98 3.61 -2.45 8.48
C THR A 98 4.98 -2.15 9.06
N ARG A 99 5.96 -2.93 8.64
CA ARG A 99 7.36 -2.76 8.99
C ARG A 99 8.22 -2.70 7.74
N ALA A 100 8.98 -1.64 7.62
CA ALA A 100 10.14 -1.56 6.75
C ALA A 100 11.33 -1.15 7.60
N SER A 101 12.55 -1.27 7.11
CA SER A 101 13.77 -1.16 7.94
C SER A 101 13.81 0.06 8.88
N THR A 102 13.15 1.15 8.55
CA THR A 102 13.21 2.42 9.31
C THR A 102 11.90 2.98 9.76
N PHE A 103 10.81 2.45 9.31
CA PHE A 103 9.50 2.88 9.77
C PHE A 103 8.62 1.69 10.10
N TRP A 104 7.83 1.88 11.12
CA TRP A 104 7.01 0.86 11.70
C TRP A 104 5.76 1.51 12.26
N GLY A 105 4.61 1.00 11.90
CA GLY A 105 3.37 1.55 12.41
C GLY A 105 2.11 0.94 11.85
N ALA A 106 1.01 1.35 12.45
CA ALA A 106 -0.32 0.96 12.05
C ALA A 106 -0.72 1.67 10.75
N ARG A 107 -1.33 0.91 9.84
CA ARG A 107 -1.80 1.39 8.55
C ARG A 107 -3.16 0.80 8.25
N GLN A 108 -4.04 1.64 7.79
CA GLN A 108 -5.34 1.27 7.27
C GLN A 108 -5.42 1.66 5.80
N GLU A 109 -5.91 0.77 4.98
CA GLU A 109 -6.06 0.99 3.55
C GLU A 109 -7.49 0.67 3.14
N SER A 110 -8.10 1.56 2.39
CA SER A 110 -9.47 1.41 1.88
C SER A 110 -9.44 1.14 0.39
N TYR A 111 -10.21 0.15 -0.07
CA TYR A 111 -10.15 -0.39 -1.42
C TYR A 111 -11.51 -0.55 -2.08
N LEU A 112 -11.51 -0.38 -3.39
CA LEU A 112 -12.49 -0.98 -4.28
C LEU A 112 -11.81 -2.10 -5.09
N ILE A 113 -12.57 -3.13 -5.43
CA ILE A 113 -12.08 -4.22 -6.29
C ILE A 113 -12.60 -3.98 -7.70
N ALA A 114 -11.70 -3.97 -8.65
CA ALA A 114 -12.02 -3.67 -10.04
C ALA A 114 -11.28 -4.61 -11.00
N THR A 115 -11.81 -4.79 -12.19
CA THR A 115 -11.13 -5.47 -13.29
C THR A 115 -10.37 -4.45 -14.13
N ASP A 116 -9.11 -4.69 -14.37
CA ASP A 116 -8.33 -3.95 -15.36
C ASP A 116 -8.79 -4.36 -16.77
N ARG A 117 -9.30 -3.41 -17.53
CA ARG A 117 -9.83 -3.66 -18.89
C ARG A 117 -8.76 -4.10 -19.90
N GLU A 118 -7.49 -3.79 -19.67
CA GLU A 118 -6.40 -4.19 -20.55
C GLU A 118 -5.92 -5.62 -20.28
N THR A 119 -5.91 -6.05 -19.03
CA THR A 119 -5.35 -7.34 -18.63
C THR A 119 -6.41 -8.38 -18.25
N GLY A 120 -7.64 -7.94 -17.94
CA GLY A 120 -8.70 -8.79 -17.39
C GLY A 120 -8.47 -9.21 -15.93
N LEU A 121 -7.41 -8.74 -15.30
CA LEU A 121 -7.08 -9.11 -13.92
C LEU A 121 -7.83 -8.26 -12.91
N LEU A 122 -8.19 -8.85 -11.78
CA LEU A 122 -8.70 -8.12 -10.63
C LEU A 122 -7.59 -7.25 -10.06
N SER A 123 -7.96 -6.06 -9.61
CA SER A 123 -7.04 -5.06 -9.05
C SER A 123 -7.64 -4.43 -7.81
N TRP A 124 -6.78 -4.10 -6.86
CA TRP A 124 -7.13 -3.37 -5.65
C TRP A 124 -6.95 -1.87 -5.90
N ILE A 125 -8.03 -1.14 -5.95
CA ILE A 125 -8.00 0.31 -6.14
C ILE A 125 -8.00 0.99 -4.79
N PHE A 126 -6.88 1.59 -4.44
CA PHE A 126 -6.75 2.36 -3.20
C PHE A 126 -7.56 3.65 -3.28
N ILE A 127 -8.53 3.82 -2.42
CA ILE A 127 -9.35 5.02 -2.31
C ILE A 127 -9.09 5.82 -1.02
N GLY A 128 -8.30 5.27 -0.10
CA GLY A 128 -7.90 5.94 1.13
C GLY A 128 -6.78 5.21 1.85
N ILE A 129 -5.95 5.97 2.57
CA ILE A 129 -4.89 5.43 3.43
C ILE A 129 -4.82 6.28 4.68
N LEU A 130 -4.91 5.64 5.85
CA LEU A 130 -4.62 6.23 7.15
C LEU A 130 -3.38 5.56 7.75
N SER A 131 -2.51 6.33 8.39
CA SER A 131 -1.32 5.78 9.03
C SER A 131 -0.78 6.69 10.12
N ASN A 132 -0.27 6.10 11.19
CA ASN A 132 0.44 6.80 12.25
C ASN A 132 1.95 6.94 12.00
N THR A 133 2.43 6.40 10.88
CA THR A 133 3.82 6.50 10.46
C THR A 133 3.95 7.07 9.06
N VAL A 134 5.16 7.20 8.60
CA VAL A 134 5.48 7.62 7.23
C VAL A 134 4.81 6.67 6.23
N ARG A 135 4.17 7.24 5.22
CA ARG A 135 3.47 6.51 4.17
C ARG A 135 4.33 6.44 2.91
N ALA A 136 4.59 5.23 2.43
CA ALA A 136 5.11 5.07 1.08
C ALA A 136 3.99 5.34 0.08
N LEU A 137 4.17 6.34 -0.75
CA LEU A 137 3.23 6.73 -1.80
C LEU A 137 3.85 6.43 -3.15
N PRO A 138 3.32 5.47 -3.92
CA PRO A 138 3.96 4.97 -5.14
C PRO A 138 4.26 6.06 -6.17
N THR A 139 3.40 7.05 -6.26
CA THR A 139 3.50 8.11 -7.28
C THR A 139 4.17 9.39 -6.78
N THR A 140 4.18 9.62 -5.48
CA THR A 140 4.64 10.89 -4.90
C THR A 140 5.78 10.74 -3.89
N GLY A 141 6.24 9.52 -3.63
CA GLY A 141 7.32 9.21 -2.70
C GLY A 141 6.82 8.94 -1.29
N ILE A 142 7.09 9.83 -0.36
CA ILE A 142 6.75 9.65 1.04
C ILE A 142 5.77 10.72 1.51
N GLY A 143 4.69 10.28 2.18
CA GLY A 143 3.70 11.12 2.86
C GLY A 143 3.90 11.17 4.37
N ALA A 144 3.53 12.29 4.98
CA ALA A 144 3.49 12.42 6.43
C ALA A 144 2.36 11.53 7.01
N PRO A 145 2.46 11.14 8.30
CA PRO A 145 1.34 10.52 9.00
C PRO A 145 0.07 11.38 8.91
N ASN A 146 -1.08 10.74 8.79
CA ASN A 146 -2.39 11.41 8.73
C ASN A 146 -3.42 10.82 9.71
N SER A 147 -2.97 9.92 10.57
CA SER A 147 -3.74 9.35 11.69
C SER A 147 -2.76 9.09 12.84
N ARG A 148 -2.22 10.16 13.43
CA ARG A 148 -1.11 10.05 14.39
C ARG A 148 -1.47 9.29 15.64
N GLY A 149 -2.74 9.32 16.05
CA GLY A 149 -3.26 8.59 17.20
C GLY A 149 -3.70 7.17 16.88
N ALA A 150 -3.46 6.67 15.67
CA ALA A 150 -3.95 5.35 15.27
C ALA A 150 -3.40 4.24 16.14
N VAL A 151 -4.30 3.33 16.47
CA VAL A 151 -4.01 2.10 17.21
C VAL A 151 -4.51 0.90 16.40
N PHE A 152 -3.67 -0.10 16.26
CA PHE A 152 -4.04 -1.43 15.81
C PHE A 152 -3.21 -2.44 16.61
N THR A 153 -3.85 -3.28 17.38
CA THR A 153 -3.14 -4.25 18.22
C THR A 153 -3.95 -5.51 18.43
N THR A 154 -3.24 -6.62 18.61
CA THR A 154 -3.79 -7.92 18.96
C THR A 154 -3.02 -8.47 20.14
N ASN A 155 -3.71 -8.88 21.20
CA ASN A 155 -3.08 -9.47 22.37
C ASN A 155 -2.99 -11.01 22.26
N SER A 156 -2.31 -11.63 23.22
CA SER A 156 -2.12 -13.09 23.30
C SER A 156 -3.41 -13.90 23.46
N ARG A 157 -4.53 -13.25 23.78
CA ARG A 157 -5.85 -13.87 23.89
C ARG A 157 -6.65 -13.77 22.60
N GLY A 158 -6.04 -13.19 21.54
CA GLY A 158 -6.70 -12.94 20.27
C GLY A 158 -7.72 -11.80 20.31
N GLU A 159 -7.69 -10.94 21.33
CA GLU A 159 -8.50 -9.73 21.36
C GLU A 159 -7.85 -8.68 20.47
N VAL A 160 -8.65 -8.05 19.61
CA VAL A 160 -8.22 -7.01 18.66
C VAL A 160 -8.81 -5.69 19.08
N LEU A 161 -7.99 -4.65 19.04
CA LEU A 161 -8.40 -3.25 19.17
C LEU A 161 -7.88 -2.47 17.96
N LEU A 162 -8.78 -1.74 17.32
CA LEU A 162 -8.48 -0.87 16.20
C LEU A 162 -9.17 0.48 16.39
N ASP A 163 -8.39 1.55 16.20
CA ASP A 163 -8.88 2.92 16.21
C ASP A 163 -8.03 3.76 15.27
N PHE A 164 -8.60 4.14 14.14
CA PHE A 164 -7.99 5.05 13.18
C PHE A 164 -8.88 6.27 13.01
N THR A 165 -8.33 7.44 13.33
CA THR A 165 -8.98 8.73 13.11
C THR A 165 -8.13 9.56 12.17
N GLU A 166 -8.72 10.03 11.08
CA GLU A 166 -8.02 10.89 10.12
C GLU A 166 -7.80 12.29 10.70
N ASP A 167 -6.55 12.71 10.74
CA ASP A 167 -6.19 14.05 11.20
C ASP A 167 -6.83 15.10 10.29
N GLY A 168 -7.53 16.04 10.87
CA GLY A 168 -8.14 17.18 10.17
C GLY A 168 -9.60 16.97 9.74
N THR A 169 -10.00 15.79 9.27
CA THR A 169 -11.40 15.51 8.90
C THR A 169 -12.21 14.87 10.02
N GLY A 170 -11.53 14.16 10.93
CA GLY A 170 -12.17 13.41 12.01
C GLY A 170 -12.86 12.11 11.54
N ARG A 171 -12.74 11.72 10.25
CA ARG A 171 -13.27 10.43 9.80
C ARG A 171 -12.59 9.30 10.57
N ARG A 172 -13.37 8.31 10.98
CA ARG A 172 -12.90 7.30 11.92
C ARG A 172 -13.40 5.91 11.57
N LEU A 173 -12.55 4.91 11.80
CA LEU A 173 -12.95 3.53 12.00
C LEU A 173 -12.41 3.06 13.34
N ALA A 174 -13.33 2.66 14.22
CA ALA A 174 -12.98 2.07 15.51
C ALA A 174 -13.76 0.76 15.69
N LEU A 175 -13.06 -0.29 16.13
CA LEU A 175 -13.66 -1.58 16.44
C LEU A 175 -12.89 -2.27 17.57
N ASN A 176 -13.55 -3.21 18.17
CA ASN A 176 -12.94 -4.24 19.02
C ASN A 176 -13.51 -5.60 18.62
N GLY A 177 -12.80 -6.66 18.97
CA GLY A 177 -13.26 -8.00 18.65
C GLY A 177 -12.30 -9.08 19.09
N ARG A 178 -12.59 -10.29 18.63
CA ARG A 178 -11.79 -11.46 18.93
C ARG A 178 -11.60 -12.32 17.69
N ILE A 179 -10.36 -12.77 17.45
CA ILE A 179 -10.00 -13.58 16.28
C ILE A 179 -9.81 -15.07 16.57
N THR A 180 -10.06 -15.51 17.78
CA THR A 180 -9.81 -16.91 18.23
C THR A 180 -10.72 -17.93 17.59
N ASN A 181 -11.92 -17.53 17.15
CA ASN A 181 -12.93 -18.41 16.52
C ASN A 181 -12.76 -18.50 15.00
N GLY A 182 -11.65 -17.93 14.48
CA GLY A 182 -11.38 -17.93 13.05
C GLY A 182 -11.22 -19.34 12.47
N THR A 183 -11.86 -19.58 11.33
CA THR A 183 -11.76 -20.84 10.58
C THR A 183 -10.87 -20.67 9.38
N ARG A 184 -9.98 -21.65 9.15
CA ARG A 184 -9.07 -21.63 8.00
C ARG A 184 -9.84 -21.88 6.70
N ARG A 185 -9.68 -20.97 5.72
CA ARG A 185 -10.26 -21.11 4.39
C ARG A 185 -9.24 -20.78 3.30
N ALA A 186 -9.39 -21.43 2.14
CA ALA A 186 -8.57 -21.15 0.97
C ALA A 186 -8.95 -19.80 0.35
N LEU A 187 -7.95 -19.00 0.05
CA LEU A 187 -8.14 -17.69 -0.57
C LEU A 187 -8.51 -17.82 -2.06
N HIS A 188 -9.26 -16.86 -2.58
CA HIS A 188 -9.54 -16.77 -4.01
C HIS A 188 -8.29 -16.24 -4.73
N GLU A 189 -7.53 -17.13 -5.34
CA GLU A 189 -6.24 -16.83 -5.97
C GLU A 189 -6.28 -15.66 -6.97
N PRO A 190 -7.29 -15.52 -7.86
CA PRO A 190 -7.38 -14.37 -8.76
C PRO A 190 -7.44 -13.02 -8.06
N LEU A 191 -8.00 -12.93 -6.86
CA LEU A 191 -8.03 -11.69 -6.10
C LEU A 191 -6.76 -11.46 -5.29
N TRP A 192 -6.30 -12.47 -4.56
CA TRP A 192 -5.26 -12.30 -3.56
C TRP A 192 -3.85 -12.43 -4.11
N LEU A 193 -3.64 -13.28 -5.10
CA LEU A 193 -2.34 -13.49 -5.72
C LEU A 193 -2.20 -12.75 -7.04
N LEU A 194 -3.12 -12.98 -7.98
CA LEU A 194 -3.04 -12.39 -9.32
C LEU A 194 -3.51 -10.94 -9.33
N GLY A 195 -4.53 -10.62 -8.53
CA GLY A 195 -5.07 -9.28 -8.33
C GLY A 195 -4.20 -8.36 -7.49
N ASN A 196 -2.99 -8.75 -7.19
CA ASN A 196 -2.06 -7.97 -6.38
C ASN A 196 -1.44 -6.76 -7.11
N THR A 197 -1.94 -6.48 -8.31
CA THR A 197 -1.72 -5.21 -8.98
C THR A 197 -2.59 -4.16 -8.32
N SER A 198 -1.99 -3.38 -7.44
CA SER A 198 -2.67 -2.29 -6.76
C SER A 198 -2.56 -1.02 -7.57
N VAL A 199 -3.63 -0.25 -7.58
CA VAL A 199 -3.66 1.05 -8.25
C VAL A 199 -3.89 2.11 -7.21
N ALA A 200 -2.89 2.96 -7.02
CA ALA A 200 -3.07 4.15 -6.21
C ALA A 200 -3.93 5.14 -7.00
N HIS A 201 -5.19 5.21 -6.65
CA HIS A 201 -6.13 6.16 -7.21
C HIS A 201 -6.61 7.10 -6.12
N SER A 202 -6.76 8.31 -6.50
CA SER A 202 -7.37 9.43 -5.82
C SER A 202 -6.49 10.31 -4.95
N MET A 203 -6.97 11.46 -5.02
CA MET A 203 -6.90 12.70 -4.25
C MET A 203 -5.57 13.02 -3.57
N GLU A 204 -4.97 12.12 -2.83
CA GLU A 204 -3.68 12.32 -2.19
C GLU A 204 -2.57 11.44 -2.76
N LEU A 205 -2.95 10.32 -3.37
CA LEU A 205 -2.01 9.28 -3.81
C LEU A 205 -1.62 9.41 -5.27
N ALA A 206 -2.56 9.80 -6.08
CA ALA A 206 -2.34 10.00 -7.49
C ALA A 206 -2.10 11.47 -7.76
N GLY A 207 -0.92 11.91 -7.92
CA GLY A 207 -0.65 13.25 -8.47
C GLY A 207 -1.19 13.43 -9.90
N GLY A 208 -2.37 12.88 -10.20
CA GLY A 208 -3.05 12.90 -11.49
C GLY A 208 -2.73 11.72 -12.40
N ASP A 209 -1.98 10.73 -11.95
CA ASP A 209 -1.62 9.56 -12.74
C ASP A 209 -2.11 8.28 -12.08
N ASP A 210 -2.97 7.59 -12.76
CA ASP A 210 -3.54 6.30 -12.39
C ASP A 210 -2.58 5.14 -12.74
N ASP A 211 -1.28 5.35 -12.55
CA ASP A 211 -0.30 4.33 -12.85
C ASP A 211 -0.40 3.19 -11.82
N PRO A 212 -0.66 1.97 -12.27
CA PRO A 212 -0.64 0.82 -11.39
C PRO A 212 0.77 0.59 -10.87
N PHE A 213 0.85 0.19 -9.64
CA PHE A 213 2.06 -0.40 -9.09
C PHE A 213 1.74 -1.82 -8.65
N ALA A 214 2.60 -2.76 -8.99
CA ALA A 214 2.45 -4.10 -8.49
C ALA A 214 3.00 -4.18 -7.08
N VAL A 215 2.20 -4.71 -6.19
CA VAL A 215 2.65 -5.19 -4.89
C VAL A 215 2.68 -6.71 -4.98
N VAL A 216 3.85 -7.29 -5.03
CA VAL A 216 4.02 -8.74 -5.24
C VAL A 216 4.32 -9.41 -3.91
N PHE A 217 3.48 -10.35 -3.52
CA PHE A 217 3.71 -11.20 -2.36
C PHE A 217 4.78 -12.25 -2.59
N ASP A 218 5.33 -12.79 -1.51
CA ASP A 218 5.91 -14.12 -1.57
C ASP A 218 4.78 -15.16 -1.67
N PRO A 219 4.61 -15.80 -2.82
CA PRO A 219 3.52 -16.75 -3.03
C PRO A 219 3.63 -18.02 -2.18
N ALA A 220 4.80 -18.28 -1.59
CA ALA A 220 4.98 -19.38 -0.65
C ALA A 220 4.33 -19.11 0.71
N GLU A 221 3.99 -17.86 1.00
CA GLU A 221 3.44 -17.43 2.28
C GLU A 221 1.91 -17.28 2.26
N VAL A 222 1.26 -17.31 1.10
CA VAL A 222 -0.17 -17.00 0.96
C VAL A 222 -0.96 -18.22 0.45
N ASP A 223 -1.37 -19.08 1.37
CA ASP A 223 -2.22 -20.23 1.06
C ASP A 223 -3.66 -20.08 1.57
N TYR A 224 -3.84 -19.44 2.73
CA TYR A 224 -5.11 -19.36 3.43
C TYR A 224 -5.19 -18.12 4.30
N ALA A 225 -6.40 -17.79 4.70
CA ALA A 225 -6.62 -16.88 5.81
C ALA A 225 -7.62 -17.49 6.80
N LEU A 226 -7.76 -16.84 7.94
CA LEU A 226 -8.83 -17.15 8.89
C LEU A 226 -10.05 -16.29 8.54
N GLU A 227 -11.18 -16.93 8.28
CA GLU A 227 -12.48 -16.24 8.31
C GLU A 227 -12.91 -16.11 9.76
N ILE A 228 -13.06 -14.87 10.20
CA ILE A 228 -13.52 -14.55 11.56
C ILE A 228 -15.06 -14.36 11.49
N PRO A 229 -15.83 -14.97 12.39
CA PRO A 229 -17.26 -14.70 12.48
C PRO A 229 -17.51 -13.20 12.63
N THR A 230 -18.42 -12.66 11.85
CA THR A 230 -18.68 -11.21 11.86
C THR A 230 -19.23 -10.72 13.20
N GLU A 231 -19.93 -11.57 13.94
CA GLU A 231 -20.42 -11.35 15.30
C GLU A 231 -19.32 -11.22 16.36
N ASP A 232 -18.13 -11.72 16.07
CA ASP A 232 -16.95 -11.58 16.94
C ASP A 232 -16.28 -10.20 16.82
N ILE A 233 -16.73 -9.38 15.87
CA ILE A 233 -16.21 -8.03 15.62
C ILE A 233 -17.30 -7.00 15.88
N SER A 234 -17.05 -6.11 16.83
CA SER A 234 -17.94 -5.01 17.16
C SER A 234 -17.40 -3.70 16.59
N ILE A 235 -18.06 -3.16 15.57
CA ILE A 235 -17.74 -1.82 15.03
C ILE A 235 -18.32 -0.79 16.00
N VAL A 236 -17.43 0.01 16.59
CA VAL A 236 -17.79 1.12 17.48
C VAL A 236 -18.20 2.34 16.66
N GLU A 237 -17.47 2.60 15.58
CA GLU A 237 -17.70 3.73 14.68
C GLU A 237 -17.11 3.43 13.31
N ASN A 238 -17.82 3.78 12.23
CA ASN A 238 -17.32 3.77 10.86
C ASN A 238 -17.86 4.97 10.09
N THR A 239 -17.04 5.99 9.94
CA THR A 239 -17.36 7.22 9.19
C THR A 239 -16.40 7.45 8.01
N LEU A 240 -15.67 6.41 7.56
CA LEU A 240 -14.66 6.55 6.50
C LEU A 240 -15.25 6.99 5.17
N PHE A 241 -16.26 6.30 4.68
CA PHE A 241 -16.93 6.56 3.41
C PHE A 241 -18.45 6.46 3.59
N PRO A 242 -19.09 7.47 4.21
CA PRO A 242 -20.52 7.40 4.55
C PRO A 242 -21.38 7.12 3.33
N GLY A 243 -22.27 6.12 3.43
CA GLY A 243 -23.20 5.74 2.37
C GLY A 243 -22.61 4.98 1.18
N LEU A 244 -21.29 4.74 1.14
CA LEU A 244 -20.65 3.94 0.08
C LEU A 244 -20.96 2.46 0.24
N ALA A 245 -20.97 1.95 1.45
CA ALA A 245 -21.17 0.55 1.77
C ALA A 245 -22.25 0.37 2.84
N GLU A 246 -22.80 -0.85 2.92
CA GLU A 246 -23.67 -1.27 3.99
C GLU A 246 -22.95 -1.17 5.34
N PRO A 247 -23.64 -0.88 6.45
CA PRO A 247 -23.01 -0.76 7.75
C PRO A 247 -22.55 -2.11 8.33
N GLU A 248 -23.17 -3.21 7.88
CA GLU A 248 -22.89 -4.55 8.37
C GLU A 248 -21.67 -5.14 7.67
N LEU A 249 -20.85 -5.86 8.45
CA LEU A 249 -19.74 -6.64 7.93
C LEU A 249 -20.24 -7.82 7.10
N ALA A 250 -19.77 -7.92 5.87
CA ALA A 250 -20.02 -9.08 5.01
C ALA A 250 -19.01 -10.20 5.24
N ARG A 251 -17.72 -9.83 5.44
CA ARG A 251 -16.63 -10.76 5.73
C ARG A 251 -15.57 -10.09 6.60
N VAL A 252 -14.95 -10.90 7.45
CA VAL A 252 -13.76 -10.51 8.22
C VAL A 252 -12.68 -11.56 8.02
N ILE A 253 -11.48 -11.12 7.65
CA ILE A 253 -10.37 -11.99 7.31
C ILE A 253 -9.16 -11.60 8.12
N CYS A 254 -8.53 -12.59 8.73
CA CYS A 254 -7.29 -12.40 9.46
C CYS A 254 -6.18 -13.26 8.86
N PHE A 255 -5.02 -12.65 8.58
CA PHE A 255 -3.82 -13.36 8.21
C PHE A 255 -2.98 -13.62 9.47
N PRO A 256 -2.89 -14.86 9.97
CA PRO A 256 -2.21 -15.17 11.24
C PRO A 256 -0.69 -15.25 11.10
N TYR A 257 -0.13 -14.89 9.97
CA TYR A 257 1.29 -14.96 9.62
C TYR A 257 1.78 -13.64 9.03
N ALA A 258 3.10 -13.46 9.05
CA ALA A 258 3.72 -12.32 8.40
C ALA A 258 3.64 -12.45 6.87
N GLN A 259 3.44 -11.32 6.19
CA GLN A 259 3.38 -11.26 4.75
C GLN A 259 4.50 -10.35 4.24
N HIS A 260 5.25 -10.85 3.25
CA HIS A 260 6.36 -10.12 2.66
C HIS A 260 5.97 -9.57 1.28
N TYR A 261 6.14 -8.27 1.10
CA TYR A 261 5.76 -7.56 -0.11
C TYR A 261 6.94 -6.85 -0.74
N ILE A 262 6.95 -6.85 -2.06
CA ILE A 262 7.84 -6.01 -2.85
C ILE A 262 6.97 -5.18 -3.80
N ALA A 263 7.01 -3.87 -3.62
CA ALA A 263 6.38 -2.95 -4.56
C ALA A 263 7.34 -2.69 -5.74
N ASP A 264 6.85 -2.83 -6.96
CA ASP A 264 7.63 -2.47 -8.14
C ASP A 264 7.77 -0.95 -8.27
N SER A 265 8.69 -0.53 -9.12
CA SER A 265 8.96 0.89 -9.35
C SER A 265 7.75 1.60 -9.95
N PRO A 266 7.49 2.87 -9.59
CA PRO A 266 6.45 3.66 -10.23
C PRO A 266 6.63 3.69 -11.75
N GLY A 267 5.54 3.45 -12.49
CA GLY A 267 5.54 3.35 -13.95
C GLY A 267 6.04 2.02 -14.50
N CYS A 268 6.49 1.09 -13.66
CA CYS A 268 6.70 -0.29 -14.04
C CYS A 268 5.42 -1.07 -13.77
N ARG A 269 4.86 -1.65 -14.82
CA ARG A 269 3.67 -2.50 -14.71
C ARG A 269 4.11 -3.96 -14.64
N THR A 270 4.15 -4.52 -13.45
CA THR A 270 4.30 -5.94 -13.30
C THR A 270 2.93 -6.58 -13.41
N VAL A 271 2.61 -7.11 -14.57
CA VAL A 271 1.39 -7.92 -14.75
C VAL A 271 1.71 -9.34 -14.33
N VAL A 272 0.91 -9.89 -13.43
CA VAL A 272 1.01 -11.28 -12.97
C VAL A 272 -0.13 -12.06 -13.59
N THR A 273 0.18 -13.11 -14.35
CA THR A 273 -0.82 -13.89 -15.10
C THR A 273 -1.26 -15.16 -14.36
N ASP A 274 -0.35 -15.77 -13.62
CA ASP A 274 -0.59 -16.98 -12.84
C ASP A 274 0.42 -17.11 -11.70
N ARG A 275 0.27 -18.15 -10.87
CA ARG A 275 1.13 -18.38 -9.71
C ARG A 275 2.60 -18.60 -10.08
N ALA A 276 2.89 -19.28 -11.18
CA ALA A 276 4.27 -19.54 -11.63
C ALA A 276 4.95 -18.22 -12.07
N ASP A 277 4.24 -17.42 -12.85
CA ASP A 277 4.67 -16.09 -13.26
C ASP A 277 4.91 -15.17 -12.03
N MET A 278 4.05 -15.24 -11.03
CA MET A 278 4.23 -14.48 -9.77
C MET A 278 5.52 -14.89 -9.06
N ILE A 279 5.79 -16.19 -8.92
CA ILE A 279 7.02 -16.69 -8.28
C ILE A 279 8.25 -16.19 -9.03
N GLN A 280 8.22 -16.22 -10.36
CA GLN A 280 9.32 -15.72 -11.18
C GLN A 280 9.53 -14.21 -11.00
N LYS A 281 8.46 -13.44 -11.06
CA LYS A 281 8.52 -11.97 -10.90
C LYS A 281 8.94 -11.56 -9.49
N TYR A 282 8.41 -12.20 -8.46
CA TYR A 282 8.84 -11.98 -7.09
C TYR A 282 10.33 -12.26 -6.91
N SER A 283 10.82 -13.39 -7.43
CA SER A 283 12.22 -13.76 -7.37
C SER A 283 13.10 -12.75 -8.10
N ALA A 284 12.69 -12.29 -9.27
CA ALA A 284 13.42 -11.28 -10.05
C ALA A 284 13.46 -9.91 -9.32
N LEU A 285 12.36 -9.49 -8.69
CA LEU A 285 12.30 -8.27 -7.90
C LEU A 285 13.22 -8.38 -6.67
N ARG A 286 13.15 -9.50 -5.96
CA ARG A 286 13.99 -9.79 -4.80
C ARG A 286 15.48 -9.80 -5.17
N ASP A 287 15.84 -10.40 -6.28
CA ASP A 287 17.25 -10.50 -6.71
C ASP A 287 17.79 -9.14 -7.16
N ARG A 288 16.99 -8.31 -7.81
CA ARG A 288 17.35 -6.91 -8.10
C ARG A 288 17.62 -6.11 -6.82
N SER A 289 16.89 -6.38 -5.75
CA SER A 289 17.06 -5.69 -4.48
C SER A 289 18.37 -6.01 -3.77
N LYS A 290 18.88 -7.24 -3.92
CA LYS A 290 20.16 -7.67 -3.32
C LYS A 290 21.37 -6.87 -3.81
N HIS A 291 21.28 -6.27 -4.99
CA HIS A 291 22.36 -5.51 -5.61
C HIS A 291 22.31 -4.01 -5.28
N ARG A 292 21.32 -3.58 -4.50
CA ARG A 292 21.16 -2.18 -4.10
C ARG A 292 21.96 -1.90 -2.83
N THR A 293 23.25 -1.65 -2.99
CA THR A 293 24.06 -1.11 -1.90
C THR A 293 24.18 0.42 -2.07
N PHE A 294 23.32 1.17 -1.43
CA PHE A 294 23.60 2.58 -1.18
C PHE A 294 24.70 2.66 -0.11
N SER A 295 25.91 2.88 -0.53
CA SER A 295 26.97 3.14 0.45
C SER A 295 26.86 4.59 0.94
N SER A 296 27.14 4.83 2.22
CA SER A 296 27.25 6.18 2.77
C SER A 296 28.24 7.07 1.98
N ARG A 297 29.14 6.46 1.22
CA ARG A 297 30.07 7.12 0.31
C ARG A 297 29.38 7.69 -0.92
N THR A 298 28.45 6.95 -1.53
CA THR A 298 27.67 7.42 -2.68
C THR A 298 26.83 8.64 -2.30
N ILE A 299 26.20 8.60 -1.13
CA ILE A 299 25.40 9.69 -0.58
C ILE A 299 26.25 10.96 -0.35
N LYS A 300 27.41 10.80 0.28
CA LYS A 300 28.32 11.92 0.50
C LYS A 300 28.78 12.54 -0.82
N ILE A 301 29.00 11.73 -1.85
CA ILE A 301 29.35 12.21 -3.19
C ILE A 301 28.18 12.97 -3.82
N GLU A 302 26.96 12.46 -3.74
CA GLU A 302 25.76 13.13 -4.28
C GLU A 302 25.49 14.47 -3.58
N ILE A 303 25.64 14.52 -2.26
CA ILE A 303 25.51 15.77 -1.49
C ILE A 303 26.61 16.76 -1.90
N ALA A 304 27.85 16.30 -2.03
CA ALA A 304 28.97 17.16 -2.44
C ALA A 304 28.79 17.70 -3.86
N VAL A 305 28.34 16.87 -4.79
CA VAL A 305 27.99 17.28 -6.17
C VAL A 305 26.84 18.26 -6.18
N GLY A 306 25.78 18.00 -5.44
CA GLY A 306 24.62 18.90 -5.31
C GLY A 306 25.01 20.27 -4.74
N ALA A 307 25.85 20.29 -3.71
CA ALA A 307 26.39 21.52 -3.11
C ALA A 307 27.30 22.31 -4.10
N ALA A 308 28.13 21.61 -4.85
CA ALA A 308 28.98 22.22 -5.86
C ALA A 308 28.18 22.83 -7.02
N VAL A 309 27.13 22.13 -7.49
CA VAL A 309 26.21 22.65 -8.51
C VAL A 309 25.46 23.88 -8.00
N LEU A 310 24.98 23.85 -6.76
CA LEU A 310 24.28 24.98 -6.16
C LEU A 310 25.21 26.21 -6.04
N ALA A 311 26.43 26.00 -5.58
CA ALA A 311 27.46 27.06 -5.48
C ALA A 311 27.79 27.64 -6.86
N ALA A 312 27.94 26.81 -7.90
CA ALA A 312 28.19 27.25 -9.27
C ALA A 312 27.03 28.08 -9.82
N ILE A 313 25.77 27.65 -9.60
CA ILE A 313 24.55 28.40 -10.01
C ILE A 313 24.50 29.75 -9.28
N THR A 314 24.76 29.76 -7.96
CA THR A 314 24.75 31.00 -7.17
C THR A 314 25.83 31.98 -7.65
N THR A 315 27.06 31.48 -7.90
CA THR A 315 28.14 32.29 -8.44
C THR A 315 27.80 32.87 -9.82
N LEU A 316 27.19 32.04 -10.69
CA LEU A 316 26.76 32.50 -12.02
C LEU A 316 25.70 33.59 -11.93
N LEU A 317 24.75 33.45 -11.04
CA LEU A 317 23.71 34.46 -10.83
C LEU A 317 24.28 35.78 -10.27
N VAL A 318 25.25 35.70 -9.36
CA VAL A 318 25.92 36.89 -8.81
C VAL A 318 26.77 37.60 -9.84
N VAL A 319 27.36 36.87 -10.82
CA VAL A 319 28.16 37.45 -11.90
C VAL A 319 27.27 38.06 -13.01
N LEU A 320 26.06 37.56 -13.18
CA LEU A 320 25.11 38.05 -14.21
C LEU A 320 24.20 39.17 -13.73
N LEU A 321 24.13 39.46 -12.43
CA LEU A 321 23.46 40.59 -11.81
C LEU A 321 24.41 41.73 -11.49
#